data_d6a985039656b6e3552345702cc75866
#
_entry.id   d6a985039656b6e3552345702cc75866
#
_cell.length_a   1.000
_cell.length_b   1.000
_cell.length_c   1.000
_cell.angle_alpha   90.00
_cell.angle_beta   90.00
_cell.angle_gamma   90.00
#
_symmetry.space_group_name_H-M   'P 1'
#
loop_
_entity.id
_entity.type
_entity.pdbx_description
1 polymer ?
#
loop_
_entity_poly.entity_id
_entity_poly.type
_entity_poly.pdbx_seq_one_letter_code
_entity_poly.pdbx_strand_id
1 'polypeptide(L)'
;VAGLVPRYREPGFGLARLTLLVPSSRAARTLSEAFIRHAGENGESGLLMPRMIAVGDLDLDEKLGAALDPLGAADIPPACDPVARWLTLDGLIAEERAAEGMEPLPGRARLNLAREMARTMDRLLVEEKSPEDLWSEPVLDQLGGLAVHWQHAIRLFARVNARWQAELAMRGQVDAATRRNMLFDRAARRWKEAPPPHPVVAAGVTSAALALARLLRVIAELPQGAVVLPDLDRDMSAEAWDELGRAGAADEPGGAVFAADDA
;
A
#
# COMPACT_ATOMS: atom_id res chain seq x y z
N VAL A 1 6.61 -12.38 18.73
CA VAL A 1 7.55 -11.88 19.76
C VAL A 1 8.54 -12.97 20.13
N ALA A 2 8.07 -14.16 20.57
CA ALA A 2 8.93 -15.26 21.01
C ALA A 2 10.02 -15.67 19.99
N GLY A 3 9.75 -15.57 18.69
CA GLY A 3 10.74 -15.87 17.65
C GLY A 3 11.65 -14.68 17.30
N LEU A 4 11.18 -13.44 17.50
CA LEU A 4 11.96 -12.25 17.16
C LEU A 4 12.98 -11.89 18.24
N VAL A 5 12.60 -11.96 19.53
CA VAL A 5 13.47 -11.57 20.63
C VAL A 5 14.78 -12.39 20.65
N PRO A 6 14.76 -13.74 20.63
CA PRO A 6 16.00 -14.52 20.65
C PRO A 6 16.89 -14.29 19.41
N ARG A 7 16.26 -13.98 18.26
CA ARG A 7 16.98 -13.85 16.99
C ARG A 7 17.66 -12.49 16.81
N TYR A 8 17.01 -11.40 17.29
CA TYR A 8 17.42 -10.04 16.96
C TYR A 8 17.82 -9.20 18.18
N ARG A 9 17.78 -9.74 19.38
CA ARG A 9 18.20 -9.06 20.59
C ARG A 9 19.72 -8.93 20.63
N GLU A 10 20.21 -7.71 20.80
CA GLU A 10 21.63 -7.41 20.94
C GLU A 10 21.96 -7.04 22.39
N PRO A 11 23.15 -7.45 22.91
CA PRO A 11 23.62 -7.01 24.23
C PRO A 11 23.71 -5.49 24.29
N GLY A 12 23.12 -4.89 25.31
CA GLY A 12 23.12 -3.43 25.54
C GLY A 12 22.16 -2.62 24.69
N PHE A 13 21.69 -3.16 23.55
CA PHE A 13 20.75 -2.46 22.65
C PHE A 13 19.35 -3.08 22.60
N GLY A 14 19.16 -4.25 23.19
CA GLY A 14 17.85 -4.91 23.13
C GLY A 14 17.40 -5.13 21.68
N LEU A 15 16.24 -4.62 21.32
CA LEU A 15 15.71 -4.63 19.95
C LEU A 15 15.77 -3.26 19.26
N ALA A 16 16.45 -2.27 19.83
CA ALA A 16 16.44 -0.89 19.31
C ALA A 16 16.98 -0.75 17.89
N ARG A 17 17.79 -1.70 17.42
CA ARG A 17 18.30 -1.73 16.05
C ARG A 17 17.42 -2.47 15.06
N LEU A 18 16.43 -3.24 15.54
CA LEU A 18 15.49 -3.92 14.69
C LEU A 18 14.46 -2.93 14.13
N THR A 19 14.30 -2.91 12.80
CA THR A 19 13.18 -2.25 12.13
C THR A 19 12.11 -3.28 11.83
N LEU A 20 10.89 -3.05 12.31
CA LEU A 20 9.76 -3.94 12.15
C LEU A 20 8.66 -3.25 11.34
N LEU A 21 8.43 -3.72 10.12
CA LEU A 21 7.30 -3.30 9.30
C LEU A 21 6.05 -4.08 9.72
N VAL A 22 4.97 -3.38 9.96
CA VAL A 22 3.68 -3.94 10.42
C VAL A 22 2.53 -3.41 9.57
N PRO A 23 1.40 -4.11 9.47
CA PRO A 23 0.31 -3.73 8.57
C PRO A 23 -0.36 -2.41 8.97
N SER A 24 -0.41 -2.04 10.25
CA SER A 24 -1.10 -0.85 10.72
C SER A 24 -0.56 -0.35 12.06
N SER A 25 -0.89 0.88 12.41
CA SER A 25 -0.60 1.46 13.73
C SER A 25 -1.27 0.67 14.88
N ARG A 26 -2.41 0.02 14.62
CA ARG A 26 -3.04 -0.90 15.58
C ARG A 26 -2.16 -2.13 15.82
N ALA A 27 -1.66 -2.75 14.76
CA ALA A 27 -0.74 -3.89 14.86
C ALA A 27 0.55 -3.51 15.62
N ALA A 28 1.10 -2.32 15.35
CA ALA A 28 2.25 -1.81 16.09
C ALA A 28 1.98 -1.72 17.60
N ARG A 29 0.82 -1.20 17.98
CA ARG A 29 0.42 -1.09 19.40
C ARG A 29 0.27 -2.49 20.04
N THR A 30 -0.45 -3.41 19.39
CA THR A 30 -0.63 -4.78 19.88
C THR A 30 0.71 -5.50 20.04
N LEU A 31 1.63 -5.33 19.11
CA LEU A 31 2.97 -5.89 19.20
C LEU A 31 3.79 -5.25 20.31
N SER A 32 3.68 -3.94 20.53
CA SER A 32 4.33 -3.26 21.66
C SER A 32 3.88 -3.86 23.01
N GLU A 33 2.59 -4.05 23.19
CA GLU A 33 2.03 -4.69 24.38
C GLU A 33 2.52 -6.15 24.53
N ALA A 34 2.63 -6.89 23.42
CA ALA A 34 3.14 -8.25 23.43
C ALA A 34 4.64 -8.32 23.78
N PHE A 35 5.45 -7.35 23.35
CA PHE A 35 6.86 -7.25 23.74
C PHE A 35 7.00 -6.94 25.24
N ILE A 36 6.21 -6.00 25.77
CA ILE A 36 6.21 -5.66 27.19
C ILE A 36 5.83 -6.87 28.04
N ARG A 37 4.78 -7.58 27.66
CA ARG A 37 4.35 -8.81 28.36
C ARG A 37 5.45 -9.87 28.35
N HIS A 38 6.04 -10.13 27.18
CA HIS A 38 7.12 -11.09 27.03
C HIS A 38 8.33 -10.76 27.93
N ALA A 39 8.73 -9.48 28.02
CA ALA A 39 9.80 -9.06 28.91
C ALA A 39 9.43 -9.30 30.38
N GLY A 40 8.20 -8.97 30.79
CA GLY A 40 7.71 -9.21 32.17
C GLY A 40 7.67 -10.70 32.54
N GLU A 41 7.19 -11.56 31.64
CA GLU A 41 7.17 -13.02 31.84
C GLU A 41 8.59 -13.63 31.98
N ASN A 42 9.59 -13.01 31.37
CA ASN A 42 10.98 -13.41 31.51
C ASN A 42 11.74 -12.71 32.66
N GLY A 43 11.03 -11.97 33.53
CA GLY A 43 11.64 -11.29 34.69
C GLY A 43 12.53 -10.12 34.33
N GLU A 44 12.38 -9.55 33.14
CA GLU A 44 13.16 -8.41 32.67
C GLU A 44 12.59 -7.10 33.21
N SER A 45 13.43 -6.20 33.70
CA SER A 45 13.04 -4.88 34.17
C SER A 45 12.72 -3.88 33.04
N GLY A 46 13.06 -4.21 31.78
CA GLY A 46 12.80 -3.39 30.62
C GLY A 46 13.34 -4.02 29.34
N LEU A 47 12.75 -3.64 28.19
CA LEU A 47 13.16 -4.04 26.87
C LEU A 47 13.24 -2.82 25.96
N LEU A 48 14.39 -2.57 25.34
CA LEU A 48 14.49 -1.58 24.27
C LEU A 48 13.74 -2.09 23.06
N MET A 49 12.69 -1.34 22.71
CA MET A 49 11.73 -1.74 21.67
C MET A 49 12.29 -1.59 20.27
N PRO A 50 11.83 -2.41 19.31
CA PRO A 50 12.14 -2.21 17.91
C PRO A 50 11.49 -0.93 17.37
N ARG A 51 12.07 -0.38 16.32
CA ARG A 51 11.44 0.69 15.53
C ARG A 51 10.31 0.07 14.70
N MET A 52 9.06 0.46 14.96
CA MET A 52 7.91 -0.05 14.22
C MET A 52 7.43 0.94 13.17
N ILE A 53 7.14 0.44 11.96
CA ILE A 53 6.67 1.22 10.81
C ILE A 53 5.37 0.58 10.32
N ALA A 54 4.27 1.33 10.35
CA ALA A 54 3.00 0.92 9.77
C ALA A 54 3.03 1.16 8.25
N VAL A 55 2.96 0.10 7.45
CA VAL A 55 3.07 0.19 5.99
C VAL A 55 1.72 0.27 5.27
N GLY A 56 0.62 -0.05 5.96
CA GLY A 56 -0.75 -0.04 5.40
C GLY A 56 -1.52 1.28 5.61
N ASP A 57 -1.06 2.15 6.51
CA ASP A 57 -1.75 3.39 6.83
C ASP A 57 -1.35 4.48 5.81
N LEU A 58 -2.30 4.92 4.97
CA LEU A 58 -2.07 5.99 3.98
C LEU A 58 -1.81 7.36 4.64
N ASP A 59 -2.37 7.58 5.83
CA ASP A 59 -2.28 8.86 6.56
C ASP A 59 -0.90 9.12 7.20
N LEU A 60 0.03 8.17 7.12
CA LEU A 60 1.35 8.25 7.77
C LEU A 60 2.51 8.52 6.81
N ASP A 61 2.23 9.04 5.64
CA ASP A 61 3.12 9.19 4.52
C ASP A 61 4.45 9.91 4.83
N GLU A 62 4.41 11.02 5.56
CA GLU A 62 5.64 11.74 5.96
C GLU A 62 6.52 10.89 6.90
N LYS A 63 5.90 10.16 7.83
CA LYS A 63 6.62 9.29 8.76
C LYS A 63 7.18 8.06 8.06
N LEU A 64 6.46 7.53 7.06
CA LEU A 64 6.90 6.41 6.27
C LEU A 64 8.17 6.74 5.49
N GLY A 65 8.21 7.88 4.80
CA GLY A 65 9.37 8.33 4.04
C GLY A 65 10.63 8.45 4.91
N ALA A 66 10.54 9.16 6.03
CA ALA A 66 11.63 9.31 6.98
C ALA A 66 12.04 7.99 7.65
N ALA A 67 11.12 7.02 7.73
CA ALA A 67 11.39 5.73 8.34
C ALA A 67 12.09 4.76 7.38
N LEU A 68 11.71 4.74 6.11
CA LEU A 68 12.26 3.85 5.09
C LEU A 68 13.55 4.41 4.46
N ASP A 69 13.62 5.72 4.27
CA ASP A 69 14.77 6.40 3.69
C ASP A 69 14.96 7.82 4.28
N PRO A 70 15.65 7.94 5.42
CA PRO A 70 15.83 9.23 6.10
C PRO A 70 16.52 10.30 5.25
N LEU A 71 17.31 9.90 4.26
CA LEU A 71 18.13 10.80 3.43
C LEU A 71 17.56 11.02 2.03
N GLY A 72 16.58 10.27 1.61
CA GLY A 72 16.20 10.16 0.22
C GLY A 72 14.78 10.59 -0.16
N ALA A 73 13.90 10.90 0.79
CA ALA A 73 12.51 11.26 0.49
C ALA A 73 12.32 12.66 -0.11
N ALA A 74 13.36 13.49 -0.10
CA ALA A 74 13.30 14.88 -0.58
C ALA A 74 12.94 15.03 -2.06
N ASP A 75 13.28 14.03 -2.89
CA ASP A 75 13.01 14.06 -4.33
C ASP A 75 11.63 13.52 -4.71
N ILE A 76 10.90 12.95 -3.74
CA ILE A 76 9.56 12.45 -3.99
C ILE A 76 8.56 13.58 -3.73
N PRO A 77 7.71 13.93 -4.70
CA PRO A 77 6.75 15.03 -4.54
C PRO A 77 5.89 14.83 -3.29
N PRO A 78 5.50 15.90 -2.59
CA PRO A 78 4.62 15.80 -1.43
C PRO A 78 3.23 15.28 -1.82
N ALA A 79 2.60 14.56 -0.90
CA ALA A 79 1.21 14.17 -1.07
C ALA A 79 0.28 15.38 -0.97
N CYS A 80 -0.80 15.38 -1.74
CA CYS A 80 -1.84 16.38 -1.62
C CYS A 80 -2.61 16.22 -0.29
N ASP A 81 -3.10 17.34 0.25
CA ASP A 81 -3.98 17.32 1.41
C ASP A 81 -5.31 16.63 1.09
N PRO A 82 -5.78 15.66 1.91
CA PRO A 82 -7.00 14.90 1.62
C PRO A 82 -8.26 15.78 1.51
N VAL A 83 -8.37 16.84 2.32
CA VAL A 83 -9.53 17.72 2.32
C VAL A 83 -9.50 18.59 1.06
N ALA A 84 -8.34 19.16 0.72
CA ALA A 84 -8.15 19.92 -0.53
C ALA A 84 -8.46 19.04 -1.74
N ARG A 85 -8.06 17.76 -1.73
CA ARG A 85 -8.41 16.79 -2.78
C ARG A 85 -9.91 16.64 -2.94
N TRP A 86 -10.64 16.38 -1.84
CA TRP A 86 -12.10 16.22 -1.90
C TRP A 86 -12.81 17.45 -2.43
N LEU A 87 -12.39 18.64 -2.02
CA LEU A 87 -12.98 19.90 -2.49
C LEU A 87 -12.68 20.17 -3.97
N THR A 88 -11.47 19.88 -4.43
CA THR A 88 -11.12 19.97 -5.84
C THR A 88 -11.94 18.97 -6.68
N LEU A 89 -12.00 17.71 -6.26
CA LEU A 89 -12.82 16.70 -6.93
C LEU A 89 -14.31 17.06 -6.97
N ASP A 90 -14.85 17.64 -5.88
CA ASP A 90 -16.23 18.15 -5.84
C ASP A 90 -16.49 19.16 -6.95
N GLY A 91 -15.58 20.11 -7.14
CA GLY A 91 -15.66 21.09 -8.24
C GLY A 91 -15.56 20.45 -9.62
N LEU A 92 -14.57 19.58 -9.84
CA LEU A 92 -14.38 18.86 -11.11
C LEU A 92 -15.61 18.02 -11.48
N ILE A 93 -16.21 17.34 -10.52
CA ILE A 93 -17.44 16.56 -10.74
C ILE A 93 -18.59 17.47 -11.16
N ALA A 94 -18.74 18.64 -10.53
CA ALA A 94 -19.79 19.58 -10.90
C ALA A 94 -19.64 20.05 -12.34
N GLU A 95 -18.43 20.41 -12.75
CA GLU A 95 -18.12 20.89 -14.09
C GLU A 95 -18.31 19.80 -15.16
N GLU A 96 -17.82 18.58 -14.92
CA GLU A 96 -17.97 17.47 -15.86
C GLU A 96 -19.44 17.04 -16.05
N ARG A 97 -20.22 17.03 -14.96
CA ARG A 97 -21.66 16.76 -15.05
C ARG A 97 -22.41 17.84 -15.80
N ALA A 98 -22.06 19.10 -15.57
CA ALA A 98 -22.66 20.23 -16.29
C ALA A 98 -22.32 20.17 -17.80
N ALA A 99 -21.09 19.83 -18.16
CA ALA A 99 -20.67 19.64 -19.55
C ALA A 99 -21.46 18.53 -20.28
N GLU A 100 -21.94 17.50 -19.53
CA GLU A 100 -22.81 16.45 -20.06
C GLU A 100 -24.30 16.80 -20.02
N GLY A 101 -24.67 18.00 -19.58
CA GLY A 101 -26.09 18.39 -19.43
C GLY A 101 -26.83 17.64 -18.31
N MET A 102 -26.09 17.05 -17.36
CA MET A 102 -26.70 16.34 -16.22
C MET A 102 -27.19 17.33 -15.16
N GLU A 103 -28.28 16.98 -14.49
CA GLU A 103 -28.76 17.77 -13.35
C GLU A 103 -27.70 17.92 -12.26
N PRO A 104 -27.59 19.13 -11.65
CA PRO A 104 -26.69 19.36 -10.52
C PRO A 104 -27.00 18.45 -9.33
N LEU A 105 -25.98 17.83 -8.75
CA LEU A 105 -26.13 17.11 -7.51
C LEU A 105 -26.21 18.05 -6.31
N PRO A 106 -27.05 17.75 -5.30
CA PRO A 106 -26.97 18.44 -4.01
C PRO A 106 -25.54 18.37 -3.43
N GLY A 107 -25.08 19.46 -2.81
CA GLY A 107 -23.69 19.57 -2.34
C GLY A 107 -23.21 18.39 -1.49
N ARG A 108 -24.06 17.88 -0.57
CA ARG A 108 -23.73 16.69 0.23
C ARG A 108 -23.54 15.44 -0.63
N ALA A 109 -24.42 15.23 -1.61
CA ALA A 109 -24.33 14.06 -2.49
C ALA A 109 -23.08 14.14 -3.37
N ARG A 110 -22.76 15.34 -3.89
CA ARG A 110 -21.58 15.58 -4.71
C ARG A 110 -20.29 15.38 -3.92
N LEU A 111 -20.20 15.91 -2.68
CA LEU A 111 -19.03 15.67 -1.82
C LEU A 111 -18.86 14.18 -1.45
N ASN A 112 -19.96 13.46 -1.24
CA ASN A 112 -19.88 12.01 -1.01
C ASN A 112 -19.34 11.29 -2.26
N LEU A 113 -19.82 11.67 -3.46
CA LEU A 113 -19.30 11.13 -4.72
C LEU A 113 -17.81 11.44 -4.89
N ALA A 114 -17.37 12.65 -4.55
CA ALA A 114 -15.95 13.03 -4.58
C ALA A 114 -15.09 12.13 -3.66
N ARG A 115 -15.59 11.81 -2.48
CA ARG A 115 -14.91 10.90 -1.54
C ARG A 115 -14.86 9.46 -2.06
N GLU A 116 -15.93 8.97 -2.65
CA GLU A 116 -15.95 7.63 -3.25
C GLU A 116 -15.02 7.55 -4.47
N MET A 117 -15.01 8.57 -5.34
CA MET A 117 -14.06 8.65 -6.44
C MET A 117 -12.62 8.67 -5.93
N ALA A 118 -12.32 9.49 -4.90
CA ALA A 118 -10.99 9.50 -4.30
C ALA A 118 -10.56 8.12 -3.79
N ARG A 119 -11.45 7.40 -3.09
CA ARG A 119 -11.17 6.04 -2.62
C ARG A 119 -10.94 5.05 -3.76
N THR A 120 -11.70 5.17 -4.85
CA THR A 120 -11.53 4.32 -6.03
C THR A 120 -10.20 4.62 -6.72
N MET A 121 -9.83 5.90 -6.85
CA MET A 121 -8.52 6.30 -7.35
C MET A 121 -7.40 5.71 -6.49
N ASP A 122 -7.52 5.80 -5.15
CA ASP A 122 -6.51 5.24 -4.24
C ASP A 122 -6.35 3.73 -4.39
N ARG A 123 -7.46 2.98 -4.56
CA ARG A 123 -7.40 1.54 -4.81
C ARG A 123 -6.69 1.21 -6.11
N LEU A 124 -7.04 1.90 -7.20
CA LEU A 124 -6.36 1.72 -8.49
C LEU A 124 -4.86 2.03 -8.40
N LEU A 125 -4.50 3.15 -7.76
CA LEU A 125 -3.11 3.56 -7.58
C LEU A 125 -2.32 2.57 -6.72
N VAL A 126 -2.93 2.02 -5.67
CA VAL A 126 -2.31 0.99 -4.82
C VAL A 126 -1.97 -0.26 -5.62
N GLU A 127 -2.86 -0.67 -6.52
CA GLU A 127 -2.69 -1.83 -7.41
C GLU A 127 -1.95 -1.48 -8.72
N GLU A 128 -1.43 -0.26 -8.84
CA GLU A 128 -0.77 0.25 -10.05
C GLU A 128 -1.63 0.09 -11.31
N LYS A 129 -2.96 0.22 -11.14
CA LYS A 129 -3.94 0.17 -12.21
C LYS A 129 -4.36 1.57 -12.64
N SER A 130 -4.78 1.67 -13.88
CA SER A 130 -5.34 2.89 -14.47
C SER A 130 -6.87 2.83 -14.57
N PRO A 131 -7.58 3.97 -14.76
CA PRO A 131 -9.00 3.94 -15.06
C PRO A 131 -9.33 3.13 -16.33
N GLU A 132 -8.41 3.04 -17.28
CA GLU A 132 -8.54 2.29 -18.53
C GLU A 132 -8.65 0.79 -18.29
N ASP A 133 -8.02 0.27 -17.24
CA ASP A 133 -8.11 -1.15 -16.86
C ASP A 133 -9.55 -1.56 -16.48
N LEU A 134 -10.40 -0.60 -16.06
CA LEU A 134 -11.81 -0.83 -15.77
C LEU A 134 -12.68 -1.10 -17.02
N TRP A 135 -12.12 -0.87 -18.22
CA TRP A 135 -12.78 -1.12 -19.51
C TRP A 135 -12.36 -2.44 -20.14
N SER A 136 -11.53 -3.22 -19.47
CA SER A 136 -11.07 -4.49 -20.02
C SER A 136 -12.25 -5.43 -20.30
N GLU A 137 -12.16 -6.22 -21.38
CA GLU A 137 -13.21 -7.17 -21.77
C GLU A 137 -13.64 -8.09 -20.63
N PRO A 138 -12.73 -8.67 -19.82
CA PRO A 138 -13.12 -9.51 -18.69
C PRO A 138 -14.00 -8.79 -17.65
N VAL A 139 -13.78 -7.50 -17.42
CA VAL A 139 -14.61 -6.70 -16.49
C VAL A 139 -15.97 -6.41 -17.09
N LEU A 140 -16.04 -6.07 -18.38
CA LEU A 140 -17.29 -5.77 -19.06
C LEU A 140 -18.17 -7.02 -19.21
N ASP A 141 -17.61 -8.18 -19.47
CA ASP A 141 -18.31 -9.45 -19.56
C ASP A 141 -18.99 -9.86 -18.24
N GLN A 142 -18.34 -9.57 -17.10
CA GLN A 142 -18.92 -9.83 -15.78
C GLN A 142 -20.11 -8.93 -15.44
N LEU A 143 -20.21 -7.74 -16.06
CA LEU A 143 -21.23 -6.74 -15.73
C LEU A 143 -22.56 -6.95 -16.49
N GLY A 144 -22.58 -7.68 -17.58
CA GLY A 144 -23.79 -8.03 -18.32
C GLY A 144 -24.72 -6.82 -18.56
N GLY A 145 -25.98 -6.92 -18.13
CA GLY A 145 -27.01 -5.87 -18.32
C GLY A 145 -26.74 -4.54 -17.58
N LEU A 146 -25.78 -4.47 -16.65
CA LEU A 146 -25.36 -3.24 -15.97
C LEU A 146 -24.33 -2.44 -16.77
N ALA A 147 -23.87 -2.95 -17.90
CA ALA A 147 -22.79 -2.38 -18.70
C ALA A 147 -23.03 -0.90 -19.11
N VAL A 148 -24.27 -0.50 -19.42
CA VAL A 148 -24.54 0.88 -19.86
C VAL A 148 -24.38 1.90 -18.72
N HIS A 149 -24.92 1.63 -17.54
CA HIS A 149 -24.76 2.50 -16.37
C HIS A 149 -23.31 2.53 -15.90
N TRP A 150 -22.65 1.38 -15.91
CA TRP A 150 -21.23 1.25 -15.60
C TRP A 150 -20.35 2.07 -16.54
N GLN A 151 -20.57 1.95 -17.84
CA GLN A 151 -19.81 2.73 -18.83
C GLN A 151 -19.96 4.25 -18.62
N HIS A 152 -21.15 4.74 -18.27
CA HIS A 152 -21.38 6.15 -17.96
C HIS A 152 -20.59 6.60 -16.72
N ALA A 153 -20.66 5.81 -15.65
CA ALA A 153 -19.95 6.08 -14.41
C ALA A 153 -18.43 6.10 -14.61
N ILE A 154 -17.89 5.13 -15.36
CA ILE A 154 -16.45 5.05 -15.63
C ILE A 154 -16.01 6.24 -16.51
N ARG A 155 -16.79 6.65 -17.52
CA ARG A 155 -16.44 7.82 -18.35
C ARG A 155 -16.30 9.09 -17.52
N LEU A 156 -17.28 9.34 -16.64
CA LEU A 156 -17.19 10.46 -15.70
C LEU A 156 -15.96 10.34 -14.81
N PHE A 157 -15.74 9.15 -14.23
CA PHE A 157 -14.60 8.86 -13.38
C PHE A 157 -13.27 9.10 -14.10
N ALA A 158 -13.11 8.59 -15.32
CA ALA A 158 -11.90 8.74 -16.12
C ALA A 158 -11.59 10.23 -16.43
N ARG A 159 -12.60 11.01 -16.81
CA ARG A 159 -12.43 12.46 -17.09
C ARG A 159 -12.07 13.23 -15.81
N VAL A 160 -12.78 12.99 -14.72
CA VAL A 160 -12.48 13.61 -13.43
C VAL A 160 -11.06 13.23 -12.98
N ASN A 161 -10.67 11.96 -13.12
CA ASN A 161 -9.31 11.52 -12.80
C ASN A 161 -8.26 12.20 -13.69
N ALA A 162 -8.45 12.29 -14.99
CA ALA A 162 -7.51 12.95 -15.90
C ALA A 162 -7.29 14.42 -15.53
N ARG A 163 -8.36 15.15 -15.21
CA ARG A 163 -8.28 16.54 -14.75
C ARG A 163 -7.60 16.65 -13.38
N TRP A 164 -7.90 15.71 -12.47
CA TRP A 164 -7.25 15.65 -11.17
C TRP A 164 -5.74 15.46 -11.29
N GLN A 165 -5.29 14.55 -12.15
CA GLN A 165 -3.86 14.34 -12.40
C GLN A 165 -3.18 15.61 -12.98
N ALA A 166 -3.87 16.35 -13.85
CA ALA A 166 -3.37 17.64 -14.35
C ALA A 166 -3.25 18.69 -13.23
N GLU A 167 -4.23 18.75 -12.31
CA GLU A 167 -4.16 19.63 -11.13
C GLU A 167 -2.98 19.28 -10.20
N LEU A 168 -2.76 18.01 -9.96
CA LEU A 168 -1.61 17.55 -9.18
C LEU A 168 -0.28 17.93 -9.82
N ALA A 169 -0.16 17.72 -11.14
CA ALA A 169 1.05 18.08 -11.90
C ALA A 169 1.33 19.59 -11.82
N MET A 170 0.31 20.43 -11.96
CA MET A 170 0.47 21.89 -11.83
C MET A 170 0.91 22.33 -10.43
N ARG A 171 0.53 21.59 -9.40
CA ARG A 171 0.90 21.88 -7.99
C ARG A 171 2.22 21.23 -7.57
N GLY A 172 2.83 20.42 -8.42
CA GLY A 172 4.02 19.62 -8.06
C GLY A 172 3.73 18.63 -6.92
N GLN A 173 2.52 18.10 -6.87
CA GLN A 173 2.05 17.16 -5.86
C GLN A 173 1.66 15.82 -6.49
N VAL A 174 1.48 14.81 -5.65
CA VAL A 174 0.97 13.50 -6.04
C VAL A 174 -0.11 13.03 -5.06
N ASP A 175 -0.88 12.02 -5.44
CA ASP A 175 -1.77 11.34 -4.50
C ASP A 175 -0.98 10.60 -3.40
N ALA A 176 -1.55 10.49 -2.20
CA ALA A 176 -0.92 9.78 -1.09
C ALA A 176 -0.57 8.33 -1.44
N ALA A 177 -1.44 7.63 -2.18
CA ALA A 177 -1.18 6.26 -2.65
C ALA A 177 0.01 6.21 -3.61
N THR A 178 0.10 7.12 -4.57
CA THR A 178 1.24 7.23 -5.50
C THR A 178 2.54 7.50 -4.75
N ARG A 179 2.55 8.47 -3.83
CA ARG A 179 3.72 8.78 -3.01
C ARG A 179 4.19 7.56 -2.21
N ARG A 180 3.25 6.82 -1.60
CA ARG A 180 3.56 5.60 -0.87
C ARG A 180 4.23 4.55 -1.75
N ASN A 181 3.70 4.29 -2.94
CA ASN A 181 4.30 3.36 -3.89
C ASN A 181 5.73 3.81 -4.28
N MET A 182 5.92 5.10 -4.57
CA MET A 182 7.25 5.68 -4.86
C MET A 182 8.23 5.47 -3.70
N LEU A 183 7.78 5.62 -2.45
CA LEU A 183 8.60 5.39 -1.25
C LEU A 183 9.00 3.90 -1.11
N PHE A 184 8.07 2.96 -1.35
CA PHE A 184 8.37 1.53 -1.30
C PHE A 184 9.36 1.12 -2.40
N ASP A 185 9.14 1.56 -3.63
CA ASP A 185 10.02 1.25 -4.75
C ASP A 185 11.41 1.84 -4.56
N ARG A 186 11.51 3.05 -4.01
CA ARG A 186 12.78 3.66 -3.68
C ARG A 186 13.50 2.88 -2.59
N ALA A 187 12.80 2.53 -1.52
CA ALA A 187 13.38 1.70 -0.45
C ALA A 187 13.85 0.35 -0.99
N ALA A 188 13.04 -0.31 -1.81
CA ALA A 188 13.38 -1.59 -2.42
C ALA A 188 14.66 -1.50 -3.28
N ARG A 189 14.73 -0.50 -4.16
CA ARG A 189 15.94 -0.28 -5.00
C ARG A 189 17.18 -0.02 -4.15
N ARG A 190 17.08 0.90 -3.20
CA ARG A 190 18.20 1.27 -2.34
C ARG A 190 18.69 0.10 -1.49
N TRP A 191 17.79 -0.65 -0.88
CA TRP A 191 18.16 -1.78 -0.03
C TRP A 191 18.73 -2.96 -0.82
N LYS A 192 18.38 -3.08 -2.10
CA LYS A 192 19.00 -4.04 -3.01
C LYS A 192 20.45 -3.65 -3.34
N GLU A 193 20.72 -2.35 -3.55
CA GLU A 193 22.04 -1.82 -3.87
C GLU A 193 22.95 -1.70 -2.64
N ALA A 194 22.36 -1.22 -1.52
CA ALA A 194 23.06 -1.00 -0.25
C ALA A 194 22.18 -1.51 0.91
N PRO A 195 22.32 -2.79 1.28
CA PRO A 195 21.54 -3.38 2.36
C PRO A 195 21.67 -2.61 3.67
N PRO A 196 20.57 -2.43 4.43
CA PRO A 196 20.62 -1.80 5.75
C PRO A 196 21.58 -2.55 6.66
N PRO A 197 22.38 -1.80 7.49
CA PRO A 197 23.33 -2.43 8.42
C PRO A 197 22.65 -3.10 9.63
N HIS A 198 21.36 -2.91 9.78
CA HIS A 198 20.55 -3.42 10.89
C HIS A 198 19.42 -4.30 10.40
N PRO A 199 18.91 -5.22 11.26
CA PRO A 199 17.84 -6.13 10.87
C PRO A 199 16.57 -5.41 10.45
N VAL A 200 15.93 -5.91 9.39
CA VAL A 200 14.63 -5.45 8.90
C VAL A 200 13.69 -6.63 8.79
N VAL A 201 12.58 -6.57 9.48
CA VAL A 201 11.57 -7.64 9.47
C VAL A 201 10.21 -7.07 9.10
N ALA A 202 9.52 -7.70 8.18
CA ALA A 202 8.09 -7.45 7.94
C ALA A 202 7.27 -8.52 8.64
N ALA A 203 6.30 -8.12 9.47
CA ALA A 203 5.50 -9.06 10.25
C ALA A 203 4.00 -8.81 10.09
N GLY A 204 3.28 -9.83 9.64
CA GLY A 204 1.83 -9.78 9.47
C GLY A 204 1.35 -8.90 8.32
N VAL A 205 2.23 -8.55 7.39
CA VAL A 205 1.90 -7.73 6.23
C VAL A 205 1.36 -8.66 5.14
N THR A 206 0.06 -8.58 4.88
CA THR A 206 -0.66 -9.44 3.93
C THR A 206 -1.16 -8.70 2.70
N SER A 207 -0.87 -7.40 2.58
CA SER A 207 -1.29 -6.62 1.41
C SER A 207 -0.51 -7.06 0.18
N ALA A 208 -1.23 -7.40 -0.88
CA ALA A 208 -0.70 -7.76 -2.19
C ALA A 208 -0.36 -6.55 -3.08
N ALA A 209 -0.46 -5.31 -2.55
CA ALA A 209 -0.07 -4.10 -3.29
C ALA A 209 1.31 -4.23 -3.91
N LEU A 210 1.42 -4.09 -5.24
CA LEU A 210 2.60 -4.45 -6.02
C LEU A 210 3.90 -3.80 -5.52
N ALA A 211 3.87 -2.49 -5.22
CA ALA A 211 5.05 -1.79 -4.69
C ALA A 211 5.49 -2.34 -3.33
N LEU A 212 4.53 -2.68 -2.47
CA LEU A 212 4.81 -3.29 -1.17
C LEU A 212 5.34 -4.72 -1.32
N ALA A 213 4.76 -5.51 -2.21
CA ALA A 213 5.23 -6.87 -2.51
C ALA A 213 6.69 -6.86 -3.01
N ARG A 214 7.04 -5.90 -3.89
CA ARG A 214 8.44 -5.70 -4.32
C ARG A 214 9.37 -5.41 -3.13
N LEU A 215 8.95 -4.55 -2.20
CA LEU A 215 9.71 -4.25 -1.00
C LEU A 215 9.86 -5.47 -0.09
N LEU A 216 8.77 -6.22 0.15
CA LEU A 216 8.79 -7.45 0.96
C LEU A 216 9.73 -8.51 0.38
N ARG A 217 9.76 -8.67 -0.94
CA ARG A 217 10.72 -9.57 -1.62
C ARG A 217 12.16 -9.15 -1.33
N VAL A 218 12.47 -7.87 -1.45
CA VAL A 218 13.81 -7.36 -1.11
C VAL A 218 14.14 -7.62 0.36
N ILE A 219 13.20 -7.38 1.29
CA ILE A 219 13.40 -7.67 2.72
C ILE A 219 13.70 -9.14 2.95
N ALA A 220 13.01 -10.06 2.27
CA ALA A 220 13.25 -11.49 2.41
C ALA A 220 14.65 -11.91 1.95
N GLU A 221 15.25 -11.17 1.01
CA GLU A 221 16.59 -11.41 0.47
C GLU A 221 17.71 -10.70 1.24
N LEU A 222 17.39 -9.78 2.17
CA LEU A 222 18.41 -9.08 2.97
C LEU A 222 19.17 -10.07 3.87
N PRO A 223 20.48 -9.84 4.13
CA PRO A 223 21.29 -10.69 5.02
C PRO A 223 20.74 -10.84 6.43
N GLN A 224 20.09 -9.79 6.96
CA GLN A 224 19.41 -9.78 8.25
C GLN A 224 17.92 -9.45 8.10
N GLY A 225 17.32 -9.88 6.99
CA GLY A 225 15.92 -9.69 6.68
C GLY A 225 15.07 -10.90 7.04
N ALA A 226 13.77 -10.65 7.23
CA ALA A 226 12.77 -11.72 7.32
C ALA A 226 11.38 -11.18 7.00
N VAL A 227 10.55 -12.04 6.42
CA VAL A 227 9.12 -11.81 6.25
C VAL A 227 8.38 -12.88 7.05
N VAL A 228 7.50 -12.44 7.96
CA VAL A 228 6.67 -13.30 8.79
C VAL A 228 5.24 -13.15 8.34
N LEU A 229 4.73 -14.10 7.60
CA LEU A 229 3.35 -14.13 7.13
C LEU A 229 2.47 -14.81 8.20
N PRO A 230 1.27 -14.30 8.47
CA PRO A 230 0.27 -15.00 9.25
C PRO A 230 -0.34 -16.13 8.41
N ASP A 231 -0.82 -17.14 9.07
CA ASP A 231 -1.64 -18.22 8.52
C ASP A 231 -1.07 -18.92 7.27
N LEU A 232 0.26 -19.01 7.18
CA LEU A 232 0.93 -19.75 6.12
C LEU A 232 0.52 -21.23 6.18
N ASP A 233 -0.09 -21.74 5.12
CA ASP A 233 -0.40 -23.16 4.99
C ASP A 233 0.90 -23.96 4.80
N ARG A 234 1.32 -24.61 5.86
CA ARG A 234 2.55 -25.40 5.86
C ARG A 234 2.37 -26.81 5.30
N ASP A 235 1.13 -27.23 5.08
CA ASP A 235 0.76 -28.52 4.54
C ASP A 235 0.52 -28.45 3.02
N MET A 236 0.60 -27.26 2.43
CA MET A 236 0.51 -27.06 0.98
C MET A 236 1.67 -27.77 0.29
N SER A 237 1.35 -28.51 -0.78
CA SER A 237 2.38 -29.24 -1.53
C SER A 237 3.32 -28.30 -2.29
N ALA A 238 4.54 -28.75 -2.58
CA ALA A 238 5.50 -27.96 -3.35
C ALA A 238 4.98 -27.63 -4.75
N GLU A 239 4.21 -28.56 -5.36
CA GLU A 239 3.59 -28.35 -6.67
C GLU A 239 2.55 -27.22 -6.64
N ALA A 240 1.72 -27.16 -5.57
CA ALA A 240 0.74 -26.09 -5.41
C ALA A 240 1.42 -24.73 -5.18
N TRP A 241 2.52 -24.68 -4.40
CA TRP A 241 3.34 -23.48 -4.25
C TRP A 241 3.95 -23.02 -5.56
N ASP A 242 4.49 -23.95 -6.36
CA ASP A 242 5.06 -23.63 -7.67
C ASP A 242 3.98 -23.15 -8.66
N GLU A 243 2.77 -23.70 -8.57
CA GLU A 243 1.63 -23.25 -9.38
C GLU A 243 1.17 -21.85 -9.01
N LEU A 244 1.03 -21.54 -7.71
CA LEU A 244 0.73 -20.20 -7.22
C LEU A 244 1.80 -19.19 -7.65
N GLY A 245 3.08 -19.54 -7.53
CA GLY A 245 4.19 -18.70 -7.96
C GLY A 245 4.18 -18.42 -9.47
N ARG A 246 3.79 -19.40 -10.29
CA ARG A 246 3.64 -19.23 -11.75
C ARG A 246 2.41 -18.40 -12.10
N ALA A 247 1.30 -18.61 -11.42
CA ALA A 247 0.08 -17.83 -11.63
C ALA A 247 0.31 -16.32 -11.35
N GLY A 248 1.22 -15.99 -10.41
CA GLY A 248 1.64 -14.62 -10.14
C GLY A 248 2.68 -14.03 -11.10
N ALA A 249 3.19 -14.80 -12.07
CA ALA A 249 4.19 -14.32 -13.01
C ALA A 249 3.54 -13.50 -14.15
N ALA A 250 4.03 -12.28 -14.36
CA ALA A 250 3.50 -11.36 -15.38
C ALA A 250 3.65 -11.87 -16.82
N ASP A 251 4.51 -12.87 -17.05
CA ASP A 251 4.85 -13.41 -18.36
C ASP A 251 4.00 -14.62 -18.79
N GLU A 252 3.09 -15.09 -17.93
CA GLU A 252 2.19 -16.20 -18.26
C GLU A 252 0.88 -15.68 -18.86
N PRO A 253 0.44 -16.18 -20.04
CA PRO A 253 -0.83 -15.78 -20.64
C PRO A 253 -2.02 -16.11 -19.72
N GLY A 254 -2.73 -15.10 -19.29
CA GLY A 254 -3.89 -15.21 -18.40
C GLY A 254 -3.57 -15.18 -16.88
N GLY A 255 -2.31 -15.21 -16.47
CA GLY A 255 -1.91 -15.18 -15.07
C GLY A 255 -2.11 -13.82 -14.39
N ALA A 256 -1.92 -12.73 -15.12
CA ALA A 256 -1.86 -11.38 -14.54
C ALA A 256 -3.18 -10.80 -14.03
N VAL A 257 -4.34 -11.31 -14.43
CA VAL A 257 -5.64 -10.72 -14.07
C VAL A 257 -6.21 -11.30 -12.77
N PHE A 258 -5.91 -12.54 -12.45
CA PHE A 258 -6.44 -13.25 -11.27
C PHE A 258 -5.39 -13.54 -10.20
N ALA A 259 -4.12 -13.48 -10.52
CA ALA A 259 -3.04 -13.81 -9.62
C ALA A 259 -2.74 -12.74 -8.55
N ALA A 260 -3.26 -11.55 -8.71
CA ALA A 260 -3.08 -10.48 -7.73
C ALA A 260 -3.85 -10.72 -6.41
N ASP A 261 -4.92 -11.54 -6.45
CA ASP A 261 -5.75 -11.83 -5.28
C ASP A 261 -5.31 -13.09 -4.54
N ASP A 262 -4.52 -13.98 -5.18
CA ASP A 262 -4.13 -15.27 -4.63
C ASP A 262 -2.63 -15.37 -4.24
N ALA A 263 -1.82 -14.36 -4.54
CA ALA A 263 -0.38 -14.36 -4.24
C ALA A 263 -0.04 -13.49 -2.98
#